data_3743c229991a53efcdd1cd4917c702be
#
_entry.id   3743c229991a53efcdd1cd4917c702be
#
_cell.length_a   1.000
_cell.length_b   1.000
_cell.length_c   1.000
_cell.angle_alpha   90.00
_cell.angle_beta   90.00
_cell.angle_gamma   90.00
#
_symmetry.space_group_name_H-M   'P 1'
#
loop_
_entity.id
_entity.type
_entity.pdbx_description
1 polymer ?
#
loop_
_entity_poly.entity_id
_entity_poly.type
_entity_poly.pdbx_seq_one_letter_code
_entity_poly.pdbx_strand_id
1 'polypeptide(L)'
;MCIRDRLEAMKADSGINLTSLRVDGGASANNLLMQMQADISNAPVNRPVCVETTAMGAAYLAGLAVGYWDSMDDIKRNWAIDRVFEPEIEADLREKKLKMWKKAVACAFNWAKDD
;
A
#
# COMPACT_ATOMS: atom_id res chain seq x y z
N MET A 1 2.66 -6.63 8.38
CA MET A 1 4.11 -6.59 8.12
C MET A 1 4.53 -7.25 6.82
N CYS A 2 3.84 -8.25 6.30
CA CYS A 2 4.15 -8.84 4.98
C CYS A 2 4.23 -7.83 3.83
N ILE A 3 3.37 -6.80 3.82
CA ILE A 3 3.43 -5.72 2.81
C ILE A 3 4.75 -4.98 2.90
N ARG A 4 5.18 -4.61 4.11
CA ARG A 4 6.46 -3.93 4.33
C ARG A 4 7.64 -4.78 3.85
N ASP A 5 7.63 -6.08 4.10
CA ASP A 5 8.71 -6.96 3.64
C ASP A 5 8.80 -7.01 2.11
N ARG A 6 7.65 -6.98 1.42
CA ARG A 6 7.60 -6.86 -0.05
C ARG A 6 8.11 -5.52 -0.54
N LEU A 7 7.77 -4.42 0.13
CA LEU A 7 8.26 -3.08 -0.21
C LEU A 7 9.79 -3.00 -0.07
N GLU A 8 10.36 -3.63 0.96
CA GLU A 8 11.82 -3.70 1.13
C GLU A 8 12.49 -4.54 0.02
N ALA A 9 11.89 -5.65 -0.38
CA ALA A 9 12.39 -6.45 -1.49
C ALA A 9 12.34 -5.64 -2.81
N MET A 10 11.22 -4.98 -3.10
CA MET A 10 11.09 -4.12 -4.27
C MET A 10 12.09 -2.96 -4.26
N LYS A 11 12.36 -2.37 -3.10
CA LYS A 11 13.40 -1.35 -2.95
C LYS A 11 14.80 -1.91 -3.21
N ALA A 12 15.09 -3.10 -2.70
CA ALA A 12 16.39 -3.75 -2.92
C ALA A 12 16.63 -4.06 -4.41
N ASP A 13 15.59 -4.50 -5.11
CA ASP A 13 15.68 -4.85 -6.53
C ASP A 13 15.74 -3.62 -7.44
N SER A 14 14.97 -2.57 -7.15
CA SER A 14 14.85 -1.39 -8.00
C SER A 14 15.80 -0.24 -7.66
N GLY A 15 16.31 -0.19 -6.43
CA GLY A 15 17.04 0.95 -5.89
C GLY A 15 16.18 2.18 -5.59
N ILE A 16 14.85 2.09 -5.80
CA ILE A 16 13.93 3.22 -5.65
C ILE A 16 13.40 3.26 -4.20
N ASN A 17 13.48 4.45 -3.58
CA ASN A 17 12.89 4.67 -2.28
C ASN A 17 11.39 4.93 -2.40
N LEU A 18 10.61 4.32 -1.50
CA LEU A 18 9.18 4.56 -1.41
C LEU A 18 8.93 5.98 -0.91
N THR A 19 8.25 6.80 -1.72
CA THR A 19 7.84 8.17 -1.35
C THR A 19 6.42 8.20 -0.78
N SER A 20 5.55 7.33 -1.25
CA SER A 20 4.20 7.13 -0.71
C SER A 20 3.64 5.79 -1.16
N LEU A 21 2.69 5.25 -0.41
CA LEU A 21 1.98 4.01 -0.73
C LEU A 21 0.52 4.35 -1.07
N ARG A 22 0.09 4.04 -2.27
CA ARG A 22 -1.32 4.11 -2.65
C ARG A 22 -1.99 2.78 -2.34
N VAL A 23 -3.17 2.85 -1.75
CA VAL A 23 -3.92 1.67 -1.28
C VAL A 23 -5.31 1.65 -1.90
N ASP A 24 -5.87 0.45 -2.06
CA ASP A 24 -7.21 0.22 -2.58
C ASP A 24 -7.83 -1.05 -1.99
N GLY A 25 -9.03 -1.36 -2.45
CA GLY A 25 -9.80 -2.51 -1.98
C GLY A 25 -10.47 -2.28 -0.63
N GLY A 26 -11.40 -3.17 -0.28
CA GLY A 26 -12.26 -3.03 0.91
C GLY A 26 -11.48 -2.91 2.22
N ALA A 27 -10.32 -3.57 2.35
CA ALA A 27 -9.49 -3.49 3.55
C ALA A 27 -8.92 -2.07 3.80
N SER A 28 -8.76 -1.26 2.75
CA SER A 28 -8.25 0.12 2.87
C SER A 28 -9.23 1.06 3.58
N ALA A 29 -10.49 0.68 3.73
CA ALA A 29 -11.47 1.43 4.51
C ALA A 29 -11.17 1.41 6.03
N ASN A 30 -10.37 0.46 6.51
CA ASN A 30 -10.00 0.35 7.91
C ASN A 30 -8.89 1.35 8.26
N ASN A 31 -9.25 2.42 8.98
CA ASN A 31 -8.31 3.48 9.36
C ASN A 31 -7.14 2.98 10.23
N LEU A 32 -7.42 2.06 11.17
CA LEU A 32 -6.36 1.51 12.02
C LEU A 32 -5.33 0.72 11.19
N LEU A 33 -5.82 -0.09 10.24
CA LEU A 33 -4.95 -0.84 9.35
C LEU A 33 -4.08 0.09 8.50
N MET A 34 -4.65 1.18 7.98
CA MET A 34 -3.94 2.17 7.16
C MET A 34 -2.89 2.92 7.98
N GLN A 35 -3.22 3.33 9.22
CA GLN A 35 -2.26 3.96 10.10
C GLN A 35 -1.10 3.01 10.45
N MET A 36 -1.41 1.77 10.83
CA MET A 36 -0.37 0.76 11.08
C MET A 36 0.50 0.51 9.85
N GLN A 37 -0.08 0.58 8.65
CA GLN A 37 0.67 0.42 7.40
C GLN A 37 1.63 1.59 7.18
N ALA A 38 1.19 2.83 7.40
CA ALA A 38 2.04 4.03 7.33
C ALA A 38 3.19 3.95 8.35
N ASP A 39 2.87 3.63 9.60
CA ASP A 39 3.82 3.52 10.70
C ASP A 39 4.94 2.50 10.43
N ILE A 40 4.58 1.33 9.95
CA ILE A 40 5.53 0.22 9.75
C ILE A 40 6.32 0.38 8.46
N SER A 41 5.72 0.91 7.39
CA SER A 41 6.43 1.18 6.14
C SER A 41 7.29 2.45 6.19
N ASN A 42 7.05 3.30 7.17
CA ASN A 42 7.66 4.63 7.31
C ASN A 42 7.46 5.48 6.04
N ALA A 43 6.27 5.44 5.49
CA ALA A 43 5.89 6.19 4.30
C ALA A 43 4.40 6.57 4.38
N PRO A 44 4.01 7.74 3.84
CA PRO A 44 2.62 8.13 3.76
C PRO A 44 1.78 7.09 3.01
N VAL A 45 0.59 6.81 3.52
CA VAL A 45 -0.40 5.93 2.87
C VAL A 45 -1.55 6.78 2.36
N ASN A 46 -1.74 6.81 1.04
CA ASN A 46 -2.76 7.59 0.35
C ASN A 46 -3.95 6.70 0.00
N ARG A 47 -5.08 6.94 0.66
CA ARG A 47 -6.34 6.27 0.35
C ARG A 47 -7.18 7.12 -0.61
N PRO A 48 -7.65 6.57 -1.75
CA PRO A 48 -8.54 7.28 -2.65
C PRO A 48 -9.98 7.31 -2.09
N VAL A 49 -10.79 8.25 -2.59
CA VAL A 49 -12.24 8.31 -2.31
C VAL A 49 -12.93 7.04 -2.78
N CYS A 50 -12.63 6.60 -4.01
CA CYS A 50 -13.11 5.31 -4.52
C CYS A 50 -12.05 4.23 -4.24
N VAL A 51 -12.39 3.28 -3.36
CA VAL A 51 -11.49 2.17 -3.01
C VAL A 51 -11.61 0.96 -3.95
N GLU A 52 -12.60 0.96 -4.85
CA GLU A 52 -12.79 -0.09 -5.87
C GLU A 52 -12.05 0.29 -7.17
N THR A 53 -10.73 0.45 -7.09
CA THR A 53 -9.93 0.98 -8.20
C THR A 53 -9.86 0.06 -9.41
N THR A 54 -10.03 -1.25 -9.22
CA THR A 54 -10.07 -2.21 -10.34
C THR A 54 -11.30 -1.97 -11.21
N ALA A 55 -12.49 -1.87 -10.61
CA ALA A 55 -13.73 -1.58 -11.32
C ALA A 55 -13.68 -0.18 -11.95
N MET A 56 -13.16 0.79 -11.23
CA MET A 56 -12.98 2.17 -11.72
C MET A 56 -12.02 2.21 -12.91
N GLY A 57 -10.93 1.46 -12.88
CA GLY A 57 -9.99 1.37 -14.00
C GLY A 57 -10.65 0.83 -15.28
N ALA A 58 -11.45 -0.23 -15.15
CA ALA A 58 -12.22 -0.76 -16.27
C ALA A 58 -13.23 0.27 -16.82
N ALA A 59 -13.92 1.01 -15.94
CA ALA A 59 -14.84 2.06 -16.34
C ALA A 59 -14.13 3.21 -17.06
N TYR A 60 -12.94 3.61 -16.61
CA TYR A 60 -12.13 4.63 -17.27
C TYR A 60 -11.71 4.21 -18.68
N LEU A 61 -11.24 2.97 -18.86
CA LEU A 61 -10.86 2.45 -20.16
C LEU A 61 -12.06 2.38 -21.13
N ALA A 62 -13.20 1.90 -20.64
CA ALA A 62 -14.43 1.88 -21.44
C ALA A 62 -14.86 3.30 -21.81
N GLY A 63 -14.85 4.24 -20.88
CA GLY A 63 -15.19 5.63 -21.11
C GLY A 63 -14.31 6.33 -22.14
N LEU A 64 -12.99 6.06 -22.13
CA LEU A 64 -12.07 6.53 -23.16
C LEU A 64 -12.42 5.93 -24.54
N ALA A 65 -12.72 4.63 -24.60
CA ALA A 65 -13.04 3.96 -25.85
C ALA A 65 -14.29 4.48 -26.53
N VAL A 66 -15.31 4.92 -25.76
CA VAL A 66 -16.56 5.46 -26.28
C VAL A 66 -16.62 7.00 -26.32
N GLY A 67 -15.52 7.69 -25.97
CA GLY A 67 -15.44 9.16 -25.98
C GLY A 67 -16.18 9.84 -24.83
N TYR A 68 -16.44 9.15 -23.72
CA TYR A 68 -16.99 9.77 -22.50
C TYR A 68 -15.92 10.63 -21.79
N TRP A 69 -14.66 10.20 -21.81
CA TRP A 69 -13.50 10.95 -21.38
C TRP A 69 -12.69 11.34 -22.61
N ASP A 70 -12.30 12.61 -22.73
CA ASP A 70 -11.53 13.10 -23.87
C ASP A 70 -10.06 12.67 -23.78
N SER A 71 -9.56 12.47 -22.55
CA SER A 71 -8.13 12.17 -22.34
C SER A 71 -7.86 11.47 -21.01
N MET A 72 -6.66 10.90 -20.90
CA MET A 72 -6.13 10.39 -19.62
C MET A 72 -6.00 11.47 -18.56
N ASP A 73 -5.84 12.74 -18.95
CA ASP A 73 -5.71 13.84 -17.99
C ASP A 73 -7.08 14.21 -17.39
N ASP A 74 -8.17 14.01 -18.13
CA ASP A 74 -9.52 14.10 -17.58
C ASP A 74 -9.77 13.07 -16.50
N ILE A 75 -9.33 11.83 -16.74
CA ILE A 75 -9.41 10.75 -15.76
C ILE A 75 -8.58 11.08 -14.51
N LYS A 76 -7.35 11.57 -14.65
CA LYS A 76 -6.51 11.96 -13.52
C LYS A 76 -7.14 13.04 -12.65
N ARG A 77 -7.87 13.99 -13.26
CA ARG A 77 -8.62 15.04 -12.53
C ARG A 77 -9.77 14.50 -11.68
N ASN A 78 -10.33 13.35 -12.07
CA ASN A 78 -11.40 12.69 -11.32
C ASN A 78 -10.88 11.81 -10.16
N TRP A 79 -9.56 11.55 -10.12
CA TRP A 79 -8.97 10.81 -9.03
C TRP A 79 -8.75 11.74 -7.83
N ALA A 80 -9.38 11.44 -6.71
CA ALA A 80 -9.29 12.23 -5.50
C ALA A 80 -8.81 11.39 -4.32
N ILE A 81 -8.00 12.01 -3.45
CA ILE A 81 -7.57 11.43 -2.18
C ILE A 81 -8.65 11.70 -1.14
N ASP A 82 -9.10 10.63 -0.44
CA ASP A 82 -9.96 10.73 0.73
C ASP A 82 -9.12 11.10 1.96
N ARG A 83 -8.04 10.34 2.19
CA ARG A 83 -7.19 10.54 3.36
C ARG A 83 -5.76 10.13 3.12
N VAL A 84 -4.83 10.89 3.73
CA VAL A 84 -3.42 10.54 3.86
C VAL A 84 -3.17 10.14 5.32
N PHE A 85 -2.51 9.00 5.52
CA PHE A 85 -2.06 8.53 6.82
C PHE A 85 -0.54 8.71 6.88
N GLU A 86 -0.09 9.60 7.72
CA GLU A 86 1.34 9.83 7.93
C GLU A 86 1.89 8.88 8.99
N PRO A 87 3.19 8.49 8.91
CA PRO A 87 3.84 7.74 9.99
C PRO A 87 3.84 8.53 11.30
N GLU A 88 3.32 7.94 12.39
CA GLU A 88 3.19 8.61 13.68
C GLU A 88 4.04 7.96 14.79
N ILE A 89 4.45 6.69 14.62
CA ILE A 89 5.24 6.01 15.65
C ILE A 89 6.71 6.42 15.62
N GLU A 90 7.32 6.47 16.81
CA GLU A 90 8.74 6.70 16.98
C GLU A 90 9.59 5.62 16.30
N ALA A 91 10.78 6.02 15.81
CA ALA A 91 11.69 5.15 15.08
C ALA A 91 12.06 3.89 15.90
N ASP A 92 12.39 4.05 17.17
CA ASP A 92 12.76 2.96 18.07
C ASP A 92 11.63 1.94 18.24
N LEU A 93 10.40 2.41 18.37
CA LEU A 93 9.23 1.52 18.47
C LEU A 93 8.98 0.78 17.17
N ARG A 94 9.15 1.44 16.04
CA ARG A 94 9.06 0.81 14.70
C ARG A 94 10.11 -0.29 14.57
N GLU A 95 11.37 0.00 14.87
CA GLU A 95 12.46 -0.97 14.79
C GLU A 95 12.24 -2.17 15.71
N LYS A 96 11.79 -1.94 16.94
CA LYS A 96 11.42 -3.01 17.87
C LYS A 96 10.35 -3.92 17.29
N LYS A 97 9.28 -3.36 16.73
CA LYS A 97 8.20 -4.13 16.08
C LYS A 97 8.73 -4.95 14.89
N LEU A 98 9.58 -4.34 14.05
CA LEU A 98 10.18 -5.02 12.89
C LEU A 98 11.12 -6.15 13.31
N LYS A 99 11.94 -5.96 14.35
CA LYS A 99 12.81 -7.01 14.92
C LYS A 99 11.99 -8.20 15.41
N MET A 100 10.90 -7.95 16.13
CA MET A 100 9.99 -9.00 16.60
C MET A 100 9.31 -9.73 15.44
N TRP A 101 8.88 -9.01 14.42
CA TRP A 101 8.33 -9.61 13.21
C TRP A 101 9.33 -10.53 12.49
N LYS A 102 10.56 -10.06 12.25
CA LYS A 102 11.60 -10.87 11.62
C LYS A 102 11.88 -12.15 12.41
N LYS A 103 11.89 -12.05 13.76
CA LYS A 103 12.04 -13.23 14.63
C LYS A 103 10.88 -14.22 14.44
N ALA A 104 9.64 -13.73 14.40
CA ALA A 104 8.47 -14.57 14.20
C ALA A 104 8.50 -15.27 12.82
N VAL A 105 8.87 -14.54 11.76
CA VAL A 105 9.04 -15.12 10.42
C VAL A 105 10.13 -16.19 10.40
N ALA A 106 11.26 -15.94 11.06
CA ALA A 106 12.35 -16.93 11.13
C ALA A 106 11.93 -18.22 11.83
N CYS A 107 11.04 -18.17 12.83
CA CYS A 107 10.48 -19.35 13.49
C CYS A 107 9.57 -20.19 12.56
N ALA A 108 9.06 -19.61 11.49
CA ALA A 108 8.22 -20.31 10.51
C ALA A 108 9.04 -20.99 9.38
N PHE A 109 10.33 -20.67 9.28
CA PHE A 109 11.18 -21.30 8.28
C PHE A 109 11.39 -22.78 8.59
N ASN A 110 11.32 -23.59 7.55
CA ASN A 110 11.47 -25.03 7.61
C ASN A 110 10.35 -25.78 8.39
N TRP A 111 9.27 -25.11 8.72
CA TRP A 111 8.13 -25.71 9.43
C TRP A 111 7.64 -27.02 8.79
N ALA A 112 7.67 -27.12 7.46
CA ALA A 112 7.18 -28.27 6.70
C ALA A 112 8.30 -29.22 6.21
N LYS A 113 9.51 -29.12 6.75
CA LYS A 113 10.65 -29.96 6.31
C LYS A 113 10.79 -31.28 7.06
N ASP A 114 10.01 -31.51 8.08
CA ASP A 114 10.08 -32.70 8.95
C ASP A 114 9.02 -33.77 8.58
N ASP A 115 8.41 -33.66 7.36
CA ASP A 115 7.51 -34.67 6.80
C ASP A 115 8.20 -35.57 5.77
#